data_5ed443db507382cef8a46d2543c83af7
#
_entry.id   5ed443db507382cef8a46d2543c83af7
#
_cell.length_a   1.000
_cell.length_b   1.000
_cell.length_c   1.000
_cell.angle_alpha   90.00
_cell.angle_beta   90.00
_cell.angle_gamma   90.00
#
_symmetry.space_group_name_H-M   'P 1'
#
loop_
_entity.id
_entity.type
_entity.pdbx_description
1 polymer ?
#
loop_
_entity_poly.entity_id
_entity_poly.type
_entity_poly.pdbx_seq_one_letter_code
_entity_poly.pdbx_strand_id
1 'polypeptide(L)'
;MLATLRDYRLAWLGKDSIAGLSACIVSIPSVIAYAELVHLPAITGLYAALAAAIGYALFSSSRHVIAGPDAAIGLLAGSAILPLSGGDPARIVVLAAVLSLLSGVVLLLAARLKLGVIADLLSRPVLIGYLNGASLVLIATQLGKMFGIKTEGEEFFHIVNTVFQKLPETHLATFFFGVPLVALLVALARWLPRVPGALAVCAVAITATFALDLGSYGIALVGEVPSGFPHLTIPSIRWADLAALAPAAVAIAFLAFSDGILLAQTFAEKNGYEVRPNRELVALGSANILAGLWQGFPVSASQSRTSIVDSAGGRTQLAQVILALGLLLFLFFLTGLIALLPKVALGAILIVTAIGMLEVASLKGLYKIDRVEAGIALGVTAAILLAGVVPGIILGLLLSLVAVLVEVSRPDDAVLRRLRSDGKFHDCLEDEEAESVPGLLVYRLYAPLIFANARHVVNRLRTLVDEAQPPVKWLVIDAQAIHDMDVTAGQRFAELHRELVARGIDVKIADAPRPFREELAKVGLSEEIGGADFYVSVKQATQDFERQVAAAKEEPGSAPV
;
A
#
# COMPACT_ATOMS: atom_id res chain seq x y z
N MET A 1 20.55 -2.56 -12.83
CA MET A 1 22.01 -2.59 -12.73
C MET A 1 22.73 -2.24 -14.03
N LEU A 2 22.44 -2.87 -15.18
CA LEU A 2 23.17 -2.61 -16.44
C LEU A 2 23.13 -1.13 -16.89
N ALA A 3 22.00 -0.43 -16.74
CA ALA A 3 21.90 1.00 -17.05
C ALA A 3 22.73 1.87 -16.07
N THR A 4 22.74 1.51 -14.80
CA THR A 4 23.49 2.22 -13.77
C THR A 4 25.01 2.00 -13.89
N LEU A 5 25.43 0.81 -14.33
CA LEU A 5 26.84 0.50 -14.57
C LEU A 5 27.40 1.24 -15.79
N ARG A 6 26.55 1.55 -16.77
CA ARG A 6 26.98 2.29 -17.98
C ARG A 6 27.35 3.74 -17.67
N ASP A 7 26.70 4.34 -16.66
CA ASP A 7 26.90 5.73 -16.26
C ASP A 7 27.67 5.83 -14.90
N TYR A 8 28.24 4.71 -14.43
CA TYR A 8 28.90 4.65 -13.13
C TYR A 8 30.19 5.48 -13.09
N ARG A 9 30.30 6.31 -12.06
CA ARG A 9 31.50 7.11 -11.81
C ARG A 9 32.30 6.50 -10.66
N LEU A 10 33.59 6.22 -10.87
CA LEU A 10 34.47 5.66 -9.85
C LEU A 10 34.51 6.47 -8.54
N ALA A 11 34.25 7.79 -8.64
CA ALA A 11 34.12 8.66 -7.47
C ALA A 11 32.95 8.29 -6.53
N TRP A 12 32.00 7.48 -6.98
CA TRP A 12 30.87 7.00 -6.16
C TRP A 12 31.21 5.74 -5.37
N LEU A 13 32.26 5.00 -5.75
CA LEU A 13 32.63 3.72 -5.16
C LEU A 13 32.81 3.80 -3.63
N GLY A 14 33.51 4.81 -3.13
CA GLY A 14 33.70 4.98 -1.69
C GLY A 14 32.40 5.21 -0.93
N LYS A 15 31.48 6.01 -1.49
CA LYS A 15 30.18 6.28 -0.89
C LYS A 15 29.27 5.04 -0.93
N ASP A 16 29.20 4.35 -2.06
CA ASP A 16 28.41 3.13 -2.19
C ASP A 16 28.96 2.01 -1.29
N SER A 17 30.31 1.94 -1.10
CA SER A 17 30.93 0.98 -0.19
C SER A 17 30.56 1.23 1.27
N ILE A 18 30.68 2.48 1.72
CA ILE A 18 30.29 2.85 3.09
C ILE A 18 28.79 2.59 3.31
N ALA A 19 27.95 2.99 2.35
CA ALA A 19 26.52 2.81 2.42
C ALA A 19 26.12 1.32 2.46
N GLY A 20 26.70 0.50 1.59
CA GLY A 20 26.44 -0.94 1.54
C GLY A 20 26.90 -1.68 2.79
N LEU A 21 28.09 -1.37 3.30
CA LEU A 21 28.59 -1.94 4.56
C LEU A 21 27.74 -1.52 5.75
N SER A 22 27.35 -0.25 5.84
CA SER A 22 26.45 0.24 6.91
C SER A 22 25.10 -0.49 6.87
N ALA A 23 24.52 -0.65 5.70
CA ALA A 23 23.28 -1.40 5.52
C ALA A 23 23.46 -2.89 5.86
N CYS A 24 24.58 -3.51 5.50
CA CYS A 24 24.91 -4.90 5.85
C CYS A 24 24.96 -5.10 7.36
N ILE A 25 25.70 -4.26 8.07
CA ILE A 25 25.87 -4.33 9.52
C ILE A 25 24.50 -4.26 10.25
N VAL A 26 23.61 -3.36 9.80
CA VAL A 26 22.27 -3.21 10.39
C VAL A 26 21.33 -4.35 9.97
N SER A 27 21.55 -4.91 8.78
CA SER A 27 20.70 -6.00 8.27
C SER A 27 20.84 -7.27 9.09
N ILE A 28 22.06 -7.66 9.49
CA ILE A 28 22.33 -8.96 10.10
C ILE A 28 21.43 -9.27 11.30
N PRO A 29 21.37 -8.42 12.36
CA PRO A 29 20.49 -8.69 13.50
C PRO A 29 19.01 -8.73 13.11
N SER A 30 18.58 -7.80 12.24
CA SER A 30 17.18 -7.65 11.86
C SER A 30 16.67 -8.86 11.07
N VAL A 31 17.43 -9.33 10.06
CA VAL A 31 17.01 -10.46 9.23
C VAL A 31 16.99 -11.78 10.00
N ILE A 32 17.87 -11.93 11.00
CA ILE A 32 17.85 -13.06 11.93
C ILE A 32 16.57 -13.01 12.79
N ALA A 33 16.24 -11.82 13.32
CA ALA A 33 15.03 -11.63 14.11
C ALA A 33 13.76 -11.90 13.29
N TYR A 34 13.74 -11.51 12.01
CA TYR A 34 12.60 -11.76 11.11
C TYR A 34 12.47 -13.25 10.73
N ALA A 35 13.56 -14.00 10.59
CA ALA A 35 13.51 -15.45 10.42
C ALA A 35 12.90 -16.14 11.65
N GLU A 36 13.33 -15.72 12.84
CA GLU A 36 12.78 -16.23 14.11
C GLU A 36 11.28 -15.90 14.28
N LEU A 37 10.81 -14.77 13.72
CA LEU A 37 9.39 -14.39 13.70
C LEU A 37 8.55 -15.41 12.91
N VAL A 38 9.10 -15.96 11.84
CA VAL A 38 8.45 -16.97 10.97
C VAL A 38 8.71 -18.39 11.50
N HIS A 39 9.35 -18.53 12.65
CA HIS A 39 9.79 -19.81 13.24
C HIS A 39 10.77 -20.59 12.33
N LEU A 40 11.54 -19.86 11.55
CA LEU A 40 12.57 -20.40 10.66
C LEU A 40 13.95 -20.39 11.35
N PRO A 41 14.88 -21.25 10.94
CA PRO A 41 16.27 -21.15 11.36
C PRO A 41 16.86 -19.78 11.04
N ALA A 42 17.68 -19.22 11.93
CA ALA A 42 18.27 -17.87 11.80
C ALA A 42 18.98 -17.64 10.44
N ILE A 43 19.61 -18.70 9.90
CA ILE A 43 20.32 -18.66 8.63
C ILE A 43 19.42 -18.34 7.43
N THR A 44 18.15 -18.74 7.46
CA THR A 44 17.21 -18.49 6.36
C THR A 44 16.95 -17.00 6.15
N GLY A 45 17.03 -16.20 7.23
CA GLY A 45 16.98 -14.74 7.15
C GLY A 45 18.15 -14.14 6.39
N LEU A 46 19.34 -14.67 6.61
CA LEU A 46 20.55 -14.26 5.88
C LEU A 46 20.48 -14.69 4.41
N TYR A 47 19.98 -15.91 4.13
CA TYR A 47 19.78 -16.41 2.77
C TYR A 47 18.75 -15.56 2.01
N ALA A 48 17.62 -15.24 2.64
CA ALA A 48 16.60 -14.37 2.05
C ALA A 48 17.15 -12.96 1.78
N ALA A 49 17.95 -12.39 2.70
CA ALA A 49 18.57 -11.08 2.51
C ALA A 49 19.59 -11.07 1.36
N LEU A 50 20.43 -12.12 1.27
CA LEU A 50 21.38 -12.29 0.19
C LEU A 50 20.68 -12.44 -1.17
N ALA A 51 19.65 -13.28 -1.24
CA ALA A 51 18.82 -13.50 -2.42
C ALA A 51 18.16 -12.19 -2.89
N ALA A 52 17.55 -11.47 -1.95
CA ALA A 52 16.91 -10.19 -2.23
C ALA A 52 17.92 -9.16 -2.74
N ALA A 53 19.09 -9.09 -2.12
CA ALA A 53 20.14 -8.16 -2.53
C ALA A 53 20.57 -8.39 -3.97
N ILE A 54 20.77 -9.65 -4.37
CA ILE A 54 21.17 -10.00 -5.74
C ILE A 54 20.00 -9.81 -6.72
N GLY A 55 18.84 -10.40 -6.43
CA GLY A 55 17.68 -10.38 -7.32
C GLY A 55 17.17 -8.97 -7.60
N TYR A 56 17.07 -8.14 -6.56
CA TYR A 56 16.60 -6.77 -6.69
C TYR A 56 17.61 -5.87 -7.40
N ALA A 57 18.90 -5.93 -7.04
CA ALA A 57 19.92 -5.09 -7.64
C ALA A 57 20.07 -5.29 -9.16
N LEU A 58 19.79 -6.49 -9.66
CA LEU A 58 19.89 -6.81 -11.10
C LEU A 58 18.83 -6.08 -11.94
N PHE A 59 17.61 -5.95 -11.45
CA PHE A 59 16.45 -5.51 -12.25
C PHE A 59 15.87 -4.17 -11.83
N SER A 60 16.10 -3.70 -10.59
CA SER A 60 15.53 -2.45 -10.08
C SER A 60 15.91 -1.22 -10.91
N SER A 61 15.00 -0.27 -10.98
CA SER A 61 15.20 1.09 -11.47
C SER A 61 15.55 2.06 -10.36
N SER A 62 15.24 1.75 -9.11
CA SER A 62 15.63 2.55 -7.95
C SER A 62 17.13 2.47 -7.72
N ARG A 63 17.72 3.61 -7.31
CA ARG A 63 19.16 3.70 -6.99
C ARG A 63 19.47 3.45 -5.51
N HIS A 64 18.51 3.67 -4.62
CA HIS A 64 18.71 3.71 -3.18
C HIS A 64 18.01 2.58 -2.41
N VAL A 65 16.90 2.07 -2.93
CA VAL A 65 16.10 1.05 -2.22
C VAL A 65 16.90 -0.21 -2.00
N ILE A 66 16.88 -0.67 -0.75
CA ILE A 66 17.44 -1.94 -0.29
C ILE A 66 16.32 -2.93 -0.07
N ALA A 67 16.34 -4.02 -0.82
CA ALA A 67 15.39 -5.12 -0.64
C ALA A 67 15.93 -6.19 0.31
N GLY A 68 15.03 -6.85 1.03
CA GLY A 68 15.37 -7.95 1.93
C GLY A 68 14.19 -8.31 2.84
N PRO A 69 14.39 -9.24 3.78
CA PRO A 69 13.41 -9.55 4.82
C PRO A 69 12.93 -8.31 5.57
N ASP A 70 11.64 -8.26 5.87
CA ASP A 70 10.99 -7.16 6.58
C ASP A 70 10.02 -7.72 7.63
N ALA A 71 9.80 -6.97 8.73
CA ALA A 71 8.97 -7.42 9.84
C ALA A 71 7.51 -7.64 9.44
N ALA A 72 6.96 -6.73 8.64
CA ALA A 72 5.56 -6.77 8.20
C ALA A 72 5.30 -7.98 7.31
N ILE A 73 6.17 -8.19 6.31
CA ILE A 73 6.09 -9.35 5.39
C ILE A 73 6.39 -10.65 6.15
N GLY A 74 7.37 -10.63 7.07
CA GLY A 74 7.68 -11.79 7.93
C GLY A 74 6.48 -12.21 8.77
N LEU A 75 5.79 -11.28 9.42
CA LEU A 75 4.59 -11.56 10.20
C LEU A 75 3.47 -12.16 9.33
N LEU A 76 3.23 -11.56 8.14
CA LEU A 76 2.23 -12.06 7.19
C LEU A 76 2.60 -13.46 6.67
N ALA A 77 3.88 -13.72 6.40
CA ALA A 77 4.36 -15.03 6.00
C ALA A 77 4.19 -16.06 7.13
N GLY A 78 4.58 -15.72 8.35
CA GLY A 78 4.41 -16.56 9.53
C GLY A 78 2.96 -16.97 9.76
N SER A 79 2.04 -16.01 9.77
CA SER A 79 0.61 -16.26 9.95
C SER A 79 -0.02 -17.13 8.85
N ALA A 80 0.56 -17.16 7.64
CA ALA A 80 0.10 -18.02 6.55
C ALA A 80 0.67 -19.44 6.63
N ILE A 81 1.91 -19.58 7.11
CA ILE A 81 2.67 -20.83 7.07
C ILE A 81 2.42 -21.70 8.29
N LEU A 82 2.39 -21.09 9.48
CA LEU A 82 2.36 -21.81 10.75
C LEU A 82 1.13 -22.73 10.88
N PRO A 83 -0.10 -22.31 10.53
CA PRO A 83 -1.27 -23.18 10.58
C PRO A 83 -1.17 -24.42 9.68
N LEU A 84 -0.45 -24.29 8.53
CA LEU A 84 -0.29 -25.35 7.54
C LEU A 84 0.87 -26.30 7.85
N SER A 85 1.75 -25.91 8.76
CA SER A 85 2.98 -26.66 9.08
C SER A 85 2.73 -27.89 9.96
N GLY A 86 1.67 -27.88 10.76
CA GLY A 86 1.42 -28.90 11.77
C GLY A 86 2.49 -28.96 12.86
N GLY A 87 3.29 -27.89 13.02
CA GLY A 87 4.38 -27.82 14.01
C GLY A 87 5.70 -28.46 13.53
N ASP A 88 5.78 -28.97 12.30
CA ASP A 88 7.00 -29.57 11.75
C ASP A 88 7.96 -28.47 11.23
N PRO A 89 9.16 -28.30 11.82
CA PRO A 89 10.13 -27.29 11.40
C PRO A 89 10.61 -27.45 9.95
N ALA A 90 10.75 -28.68 9.46
CA ALA A 90 11.17 -28.93 8.08
C ALA A 90 10.08 -28.46 7.09
N ARG A 91 8.83 -28.69 7.46
CA ARG A 91 7.68 -28.25 6.66
C ARG A 91 7.54 -26.72 6.66
N ILE A 92 7.84 -26.02 7.75
CA ILE A 92 7.85 -24.56 7.81
C ILE A 92 8.81 -24.00 6.75
N VAL A 93 10.03 -24.54 6.64
CA VAL A 93 11.02 -24.11 5.63
C VAL A 93 10.51 -24.33 4.21
N VAL A 94 9.89 -25.48 3.92
CA VAL A 94 9.32 -25.77 2.60
C VAL A 94 8.19 -24.79 2.26
N LEU A 95 7.24 -24.58 3.19
CA LEU A 95 6.11 -23.68 2.96
C LEU A 95 6.57 -22.21 2.81
N ALA A 96 7.59 -21.78 3.54
CA ALA A 96 8.19 -20.45 3.39
C ALA A 96 8.80 -20.25 2.01
N ALA A 97 9.56 -21.23 1.54
CA ALA A 97 10.14 -21.23 0.20
C ALA A 97 9.06 -21.21 -0.89
N VAL A 98 8.01 -22.04 -0.76
CA VAL A 98 6.87 -22.07 -1.70
C VAL A 98 6.13 -20.73 -1.70
N LEU A 99 5.88 -20.15 -0.54
CA LEU A 99 5.20 -18.85 -0.42
C LEU A 99 6.02 -17.73 -1.08
N SER A 100 7.34 -17.75 -0.89
CA SER A 100 8.26 -16.80 -1.54
C SER A 100 8.24 -16.95 -3.06
N LEU A 101 8.29 -18.19 -3.58
CA LEU A 101 8.18 -18.47 -5.01
C LEU A 101 6.83 -18.00 -5.58
N LEU A 102 5.73 -18.31 -4.91
CA LEU A 102 4.39 -17.86 -5.32
C LEU A 102 4.28 -16.34 -5.37
N SER A 103 4.74 -15.65 -4.33
CA SER A 103 4.76 -14.19 -4.28
C SER A 103 5.61 -13.60 -5.41
N GLY A 104 6.76 -14.21 -5.68
CA GLY A 104 7.63 -13.84 -6.81
C GLY A 104 6.96 -14.04 -8.17
N VAL A 105 6.25 -15.15 -8.37
CA VAL A 105 5.49 -15.42 -9.61
C VAL A 105 4.36 -14.40 -9.77
N VAL A 106 3.61 -14.11 -8.72
CA VAL A 106 2.53 -13.09 -8.75
C VAL A 106 3.09 -11.72 -9.17
N LEU A 107 4.22 -11.29 -8.59
CA LEU A 107 4.88 -10.03 -8.94
C LEU A 107 5.35 -10.00 -10.40
N LEU A 108 5.94 -11.10 -10.91
CA LEU A 108 6.38 -11.20 -12.30
C LEU A 108 5.19 -11.21 -13.28
N LEU A 109 4.10 -11.88 -12.93
CA LEU A 109 2.85 -11.84 -13.70
C LEU A 109 2.26 -10.43 -13.72
N ALA A 110 2.23 -9.76 -12.58
CA ALA A 110 1.80 -8.36 -12.48
C ALA A 110 2.66 -7.44 -13.37
N ALA A 111 3.98 -7.64 -13.39
CA ALA A 111 4.89 -6.91 -14.27
C ALA A 111 4.59 -7.17 -15.76
N ARG A 112 4.33 -8.44 -16.14
CA ARG A 112 3.99 -8.84 -17.51
C ARG A 112 2.70 -8.25 -17.99
N LEU A 113 1.72 -8.10 -17.09
CA LEU A 113 0.42 -7.47 -17.34
C LEU A 113 0.48 -5.93 -17.23
N LYS A 114 1.67 -5.36 -16.96
CA LYS A 114 1.89 -3.92 -16.76
C LYS A 114 1.05 -3.32 -15.62
N LEU A 115 0.80 -4.09 -14.59
CA LEU A 115 0.00 -3.68 -13.43
C LEU A 115 0.74 -2.75 -12.46
N GLY A 116 1.86 -2.15 -12.85
CA GLY A 116 2.56 -1.15 -12.03
C GLY A 116 1.71 0.08 -11.65
N VAL A 117 0.63 0.35 -12.40
CA VAL A 117 -0.36 1.38 -12.06
C VAL A 117 -1.20 1.01 -10.83
N ILE A 118 -1.30 -0.29 -10.49
CA ILE A 118 -2.10 -0.78 -9.34
C ILE A 118 -1.44 -0.42 -7.99
N ALA A 119 -0.19 0.03 -7.98
CA ALA A 119 0.48 0.48 -6.76
C ALA A 119 -0.34 1.49 -5.95
N ASP A 120 -1.09 2.34 -6.66
CA ASP A 120 -1.89 3.41 -6.07
C ASP A 120 -3.26 2.94 -5.53
N LEU A 121 -3.61 1.64 -5.68
CA LEU A 121 -4.87 1.08 -5.19
C LEU A 121 -4.87 0.77 -3.68
N LEU A 122 -3.70 0.65 -3.05
CA LEU A 122 -3.65 0.53 -1.60
C LEU A 122 -3.90 1.90 -0.98
N SER A 123 -5.12 2.11 -0.50
CA SER A 123 -5.44 3.37 0.15
C SER A 123 -4.62 3.54 1.43
N ARG A 124 -4.21 4.78 1.70
CA ARG A 124 -3.43 5.13 2.90
C ARG A 124 -4.09 4.67 4.20
N PRO A 125 -5.43 4.78 4.39
CA PRO A 125 -6.12 4.25 5.56
C PRO A 125 -5.91 2.76 5.79
N VAL A 126 -5.97 1.95 4.73
CA VAL A 126 -5.77 0.49 4.82
C VAL A 126 -4.34 0.16 5.24
N LEU A 127 -3.34 0.87 4.68
CA LEU A 127 -1.94 0.70 5.08
C LEU A 127 -1.72 1.05 6.56
N ILE A 128 -2.25 2.18 7.02
CA ILE A 128 -2.17 2.60 8.43
C ILE A 128 -2.83 1.55 9.34
N GLY A 129 -4.01 1.07 8.96
CA GLY A 129 -4.71 0.02 9.72
C GLY A 129 -3.93 -1.28 9.78
N TYR A 130 -3.33 -1.69 8.66
CA TYR A 130 -2.45 -2.86 8.59
C TYR A 130 -1.22 -2.71 9.51
N LEU A 131 -0.49 -1.60 9.39
CA LEU A 131 0.72 -1.37 10.19
C LEU A 131 0.42 -1.36 11.69
N ASN A 132 -0.67 -0.73 12.11
CA ASN A 132 -1.09 -0.73 13.51
C ASN A 132 -1.48 -2.13 13.99
N GLY A 133 -2.31 -2.87 13.24
CA GLY A 133 -2.72 -4.23 13.59
C GLY A 133 -1.52 -5.19 13.64
N ALA A 134 -0.70 -5.19 12.60
CA ALA A 134 0.51 -6.01 12.51
C ALA A 134 1.50 -5.71 13.64
N SER A 135 1.69 -4.42 13.99
CA SER A 135 2.55 -4.02 15.11
C SER A 135 2.09 -4.59 16.45
N LEU A 136 0.79 -4.53 16.73
CA LEU A 136 0.23 -5.07 17.96
C LEU A 136 0.37 -6.61 18.04
N VAL A 137 0.10 -7.31 16.93
CA VAL A 137 0.32 -8.76 16.84
C VAL A 137 1.80 -9.09 17.03
N LEU A 138 2.70 -8.34 16.37
CA LEU A 138 4.15 -8.54 16.50
C LEU A 138 4.63 -8.36 17.94
N ILE A 139 4.16 -7.33 18.65
CA ILE A 139 4.47 -7.14 20.06
C ILE A 139 3.98 -8.34 20.88
N ALA A 140 2.72 -8.75 20.68
CA ALA A 140 2.13 -9.87 21.41
C ALA A 140 2.93 -11.17 21.23
N THR A 141 3.33 -11.50 20.00
CA THR A 141 4.13 -12.71 19.70
C THR A 141 5.50 -12.72 20.38
N GLN A 142 6.08 -11.55 20.68
CA GLN A 142 7.38 -11.47 21.35
C GLN A 142 7.30 -11.44 22.87
N LEU A 143 6.11 -11.22 23.46
CA LEU A 143 5.95 -11.22 24.92
C LEU A 143 6.40 -12.55 25.54
N GLY A 144 6.07 -13.68 24.92
CA GLY A 144 6.51 -15.00 25.40
C GLY A 144 8.02 -15.11 25.53
N LYS A 145 8.79 -14.59 24.55
CA LYS A 145 10.26 -14.57 24.58
C LYS A 145 10.80 -13.65 25.68
N MET A 146 10.12 -12.52 25.93
CA MET A 146 10.52 -11.57 26.98
C MET A 146 10.32 -12.15 28.38
N PHE A 147 9.23 -12.90 28.59
CA PHE A 147 8.94 -13.54 29.88
C PHE A 147 9.59 -14.93 30.00
N GLY A 148 10.21 -15.46 28.94
CA GLY A 148 10.82 -16.80 28.92
C GLY A 148 9.79 -17.92 29.01
N ILE A 149 8.56 -17.67 28.59
CA ILE A 149 7.43 -18.63 28.60
C ILE A 149 7.09 -19.07 27.18
N LYS A 150 6.60 -20.30 27.04
CA LYS A 150 6.08 -20.79 25.77
C LYS A 150 4.66 -20.28 25.56
N THR A 151 4.46 -19.45 24.52
CA THR A 151 3.12 -19.04 24.08
C THR A 151 2.60 -20.05 23.06
N GLU A 152 1.31 -20.35 23.14
CA GLU A 152 0.58 -21.23 22.22
C GLU A 152 -0.44 -20.40 21.46
N GLY A 153 -0.70 -20.78 20.18
CA GLY A 153 -1.65 -20.11 19.32
C GLY A 153 -1.04 -18.95 18.51
N GLU A 154 -1.78 -18.51 17.50
CA GLU A 154 -1.34 -17.50 16.52
C GLU A 154 -2.22 -16.26 16.56
N GLU A 155 -3.39 -16.34 17.20
CA GLU A 155 -4.34 -15.23 17.30
C GLU A 155 -3.94 -14.29 18.44
N PHE A 156 -4.02 -12.98 18.17
CA PHE A 156 -3.63 -11.93 19.11
C PHE A 156 -4.19 -12.15 20.53
N PHE A 157 -5.51 -12.31 20.64
CA PHE A 157 -6.16 -12.45 21.94
C PHE A 157 -5.80 -13.76 22.65
N HIS A 158 -5.59 -14.83 21.88
CA HIS A 158 -5.15 -16.12 22.45
C HIS A 158 -3.73 -16.02 23.01
N ILE A 159 -2.81 -15.41 22.26
CA ILE A 159 -1.42 -15.16 22.72
C ILE A 159 -1.43 -14.32 24.00
N VAL A 160 -2.15 -13.18 23.99
CA VAL A 160 -2.21 -12.29 25.15
C VAL A 160 -2.80 -13.00 26.36
N ASN A 161 -3.89 -13.76 26.19
CA ASN A 161 -4.49 -14.55 27.26
C ASN A 161 -3.51 -15.62 27.81
N THR A 162 -2.81 -16.34 26.93
CA THR A 162 -1.80 -17.34 27.31
C THR A 162 -0.66 -16.71 28.12
N VAL A 163 -0.18 -15.53 27.69
CA VAL A 163 0.84 -14.77 28.44
C VAL A 163 0.34 -14.43 29.84
N PHE A 164 -0.90 -13.91 29.98
CA PHE A 164 -1.47 -13.57 31.29
C PHE A 164 -1.63 -14.79 32.17
N GLN A 165 -2.09 -15.92 31.67
CA GLN A 165 -2.25 -17.15 32.42
C GLN A 165 -0.91 -17.72 32.90
N LYS A 166 0.15 -17.64 32.07
CA LYS A 166 1.48 -18.18 32.37
C LYS A 166 2.44 -17.13 32.99
N LEU A 167 1.97 -15.94 33.36
CA LEU A 167 2.79 -14.94 34.05
C LEU A 167 3.49 -15.48 35.33
N PRO A 168 2.84 -16.34 36.16
CA PRO A 168 3.52 -16.93 37.31
C PRO A 168 4.71 -17.84 36.96
N GLU A 169 4.77 -18.35 35.71
CA GLU A 169 5.85 -19.21 35.20
C GLU A 169 7.01 -18.36 34.59
N THR A 170 6.98 -17.06 34.77
CA THR A 170 8.00 -16.14 34.17
C THR A 170 9.40 -16.55 34.59
N HIS A 171 10.28 -16.74 33.59
CA HIS A 171 11.69 -17.02 33.84
C HIS A 171 12.42 -15.69 34.15
N LEU A 172 12.63 -15.43 35.45
CA LEU A 172 13.12 -14.16 35.95
C LEU A 172 14.46 -13.74 35.30
N ALA A 173 15.40 -14.69 35.09
CA ALA A 173 16.67 -14.37 34.44
C ALA A 173 16.47 -13.82 33.01
N THR A 174 15.57 -14.43 32.22
CA THR A 174 15.24 -13.95 30.88
C THR A 174 14.60 -12.57 30.92
N PHE A 175 13.65 -12.34 31.83
CA PHE A 175 12.95 -11.07 31.98
C PHE A 175 13.91 -9.94 32.40
N PHE A 176 14.71 -10.13 33.45
CA PHE A 176 15.66 -9.12 33.92
C PHE A 176 16.82 -8.89 32.95
N PHE A 177 17.09 -9.80 32.05
CA PHE A 177 18.02 -9.58 30.95
C PHE A 177 17.36 -8.87 29.76
N GLY A 178 16.14 -9.24 29.39
CA GLY A 178 15.42 -8.71 28.22
C GLY A 178 14.98 -7.25 28.37
N VAL A 179 14.40 -6.89 29.54
CA VAL A 179 13.92 -5.52 29.78
C VAL A 179 15.00 -4.45 29.63
N PRO A 180 16.23 -4.60 30.19
CA PRO A 180 17.32 -3.68 29.93
C PRO A 180 17.72 -3.58 28.46
N LEU A 181 17.61 -4.66 27.68
CA LEU A 181 17.90 -4.61 26.23
C LEU A 181 16.87 -3.77 25.48
N VAL A 182 15.57 -3.88 25.82
CA VAL A 182 14.54 -2.98 25.27
C VAL A 182 14.82 -1.54 25.67
N ALA A 183 15.12 -1.29 26.95
CA ALA A 183 15.45 0.06 27.42
C ALA A 183 16.68 0.63 26.70
N LEU A 184 17.71 -0.19 26.48
CA LEU A 184 18.90 0.20 25.73
C LEU A 184 18.56 0.56 24.27
N LEU A 185 17.72 -0.22 23.58
CA LEU A 185 17.28 0.08 22.23
C LEU A 185 16.54 1.41 22.15
N VAL A 186 15.60 1.65 23.06
CA VAL A 186 14.84 2.91 23.12
C VAL A 186 15.78 4.09 23.44
N ALA A 187 16.72 3.90 24.38
CA ALA A 187 17.71 4.90 24.74
C ALA A 187 18.62 5.27 23.55
N LEU A 188 19.13 4.27 22.85
CA LEU A 188 19.96 4.47 21.66
C LEU A 188 19.17 5.18 20.54
N ALA A 189 17.95 4.77 20.29
CA ALA A 189 17.09 5.41 19.28
C ALA A 189 16.83 6.89 19.60
N ARG A 190 16.69 7.26 20.89
CA ARG A 190 16.37 8.62 21.31
C ARG A 190 17.60 9.53 21.44
N TRP A 191 18.69 9.01 21.99
CA TRP A 191 19.85 9.83 22.36
C TRP A 191 21.05 9.68 21.43
N LEU A 192 21.19 8.51 20.79
CA LEU A 192 22.29 8.20 19.89
C LEU A 192 21.80 7.60 18.57
N PRO A 193 20.96 8.31 17.77
CA PRO A 193 20.33 7.77 16.57
C PRO A 193 21.33 7.37 15.47
N ARG A 194 22.61 7.78 15.61
CA ARG A 194 23.69 7.37 14.70
C ARG A 194 24.23 5.98 15.01
N VAL A 195 23.97 5.44 16.20
CA VAL A 195 24.40 4.09 16.57
C VAL A 195 23.33 3.08 16.14
N PRO A 196 23.69 2.05 15.36
CA PRO A 196 22.75 0.99 15.00
C PRO A 196 22.31 0.21 16.23
N GLY A 197 21.15 0.55 16.81
CA GLY A 197 20.67 0.01 18.09
C GLY A 197 20.61 -1.51 18.11
N ALA A 198 20.07 -2.15 17.05
CA ALA A 198 19.97 -3.61 16.96
C ALA A 198 21.35 -4.28 17.00
N LEU A 199 22.36 -3.71 16.31
CA LEU A 199 23.74 -4.22 16.35
C LEU A 199 24.35 -4.07 17.75
N ALA A 200 24.19 -2.89 18.35
CA ALA A 200 24.72 -2.62 19.69
C ALA A 200 24.14 -3.59 20.74
N VAL A 201 22.82 -3.84 20.67
CA VAL A 201 22.14 -4.80 21.55
C VAL A 201 22.63 -6.23 21.30
N CYS A 202 22.80 -6.65 20.04
CA CYS A 202 23.38 -7.96 19.75
C CYS A 202 24.81 -8.09 20.29
N ALA A 203 25.65 -7.06 20.12
CA ALA A 203 27.01 -7.07 20.64
C ALA A 203 27.03 -7.18 22.19
N VAL A 204 26.19 -6.39 22.88
CA VAL A 204 26.04 -6.45 24.32
C VAL A 204 25.53 -7.83 24.76
N ALA A 205 24.53 -8.37 24.08
CA ALA A 205 23.92 -9.65 24.41
C ALA A 205 24.92 -10.82 24.21
N ILE A 206 25.66 -10.84 23.10
CA ILE A 206 26.70 -11.85 22.82
C ILE A 206 27.82 -11.75 23.83
N THR A 207 28.31 -10.53 24.14
CA THR A 207 29.37 -10.32 25.15
C THR A 207 28.91 -10.78 26.52
N ALA A 208 27.67 -10.46 26.92
CA ALA A 208 27.10 -10.91 28.17
C ALA A 208 26.98 -12.44 28.23
N THR A 209 26.54 -13.08 27.13
CA THR A 209 26.48 -14.54 27.03
C THR A 209 27.84 -15.18 27.20
N PHE A 210 28.86 -14.62 26.54
CA PHE A 210 30.23 -15.13 26.64
C PHE A 210 30.82 -14.94 28.06
N ALA A 211 30.59 -13.76 28.68
CA ALA A 211 31.17 -13.44 29.98
C ALA A 211 30.48 -14.10 31.17
N LEU A 212 29.15 -14.28 31.08
CA LEU A 212 28.30 -14.74 32.19
C LEU A 212 27.73 -16.15 31.98
N ASP A 213 28.01 -16.79 30.84
CA ASP A 213 27.42 -18.08 30.44
C ASP A 213 25.89 -18.10 30.64
N LEU A 214 25.20 -17.17 29.94
CA LEU A 214 23.74 -17.00 30.10
C LEU A 214 22.95 -18.28 29.82
N GLY A 215 23.53 -19.22 29.07
CA GLY A 215 22.94 -20.56 28.85
C GLY A 215 22.79 -21.36 30.12
N SER A 216 23.74 -21.26 31.05
CA SER A 216 23.68 -21.96 32.34
C SER A 216 22.58 -21.41 33.24
N TYR A 217 22.14 -20.19 33.06
CA TYR A 217 20.97 -19.59 33.73
C TYR A 217 19.63 -19.93 33.05
N GLY A 218 19.61 -20.82 32.05
CA GLY A 218 18.41 -21.23 31.36
C GLY A 218 17.87 -20.25 30.32
N ILE A 219 18.66 -19.21 29.94
CA ILE A 219 18.29 -18.27 28.90
C ILE A 219 18.46 -18.98 27.54
N ALA A 220 17.39 -19.05 26.74
CA ALA A 220 17.41 -19.69 25.42
C ALA A 220 18.29 -18.94 24.43
N LEU A 221 19.28 -19.63 23.86
CA LEU A 221 20.15 -19.13 22.81
C LEU A 221 19.63 -19.54 21.42
N VAL A 222 20.12 -18.87 20.37
CA VAL A 222 19.81 -19.23 18.97
C VAL A 222 20.39 -20.60 18.64
N GLY A 223 21.57 -20.91 19.17
CA GLY A 223 22.25 -22.19 18.95
C GLY A 223 23.06 -22.22 17.66
N GLU A 224 23.58 -23.41 17.32
CA GLU A 224 24.45 -23.57 16.16
C GLU A 224 23.78 -23.16 14.85
N VAL A 225 24.47 -22.30 14.10
CA VAL A 225 24.04 -21.84 12.78
C VAL A 225 25.02 -22.37 11.75
N PRO A 226 24.56 -23.16 10.77
CA PRO A 226 25.43 -23.67 9.72
C PRO A 226 26.16 -22.53 8.99
N SER A 227 27.41 -22.75 8.62
CA SER A 227 28.16 -21.82 7.77
C SER A 227 28.07 -22.24 6.31
N GLY A 228 28.17 -21.27 5.40
CA GLY A 228 28.31 -21.55 3.97
C GLY A 228 27.27 -20.89 3.10
N PHE A 229 27.45 -21.10 1.79
CA PHE A 229 26.56 -20.55 0.77
C PHE A 229 25.23 -21.32 0.71
N PRO A 230 24.10 -20.64 0.49
CA PRO A 230 22.82 -21.33 0.35
C PRO A 230 22.81 -22.25 -0.88
N HIS A 231 22.35 -23.46 -0.68
CA HIS A 231 22.16 -24.40 -1.77
C HIS A 231 20.87 -24.08 -2.54
N LEU A 232 20.94 -24.10 -3.87
CA LEU A 232 19.73 -24.03 -4.68
C LEU A 232 18.88 -25.28 -4.45
N THR A 233 17.68 -25.07 -3.94
CA THR A 233 16.77 -26.17 -3.62
C THR A 233 15.40 -25.86 -4.23
N ILE A 234 14.88 -26.77 -5.03
CA ILE A 234 13.49 -26.69 -5.48
C ILE A 234 12.63 -27.33 -4.39
N PRO A 235 11.77 -26.54 -3.70
CA PRO A 235 10.95 -27.12 -2.63
C PRO A 235 9.97 -28.15 -3.18
N SER A 236 9.65 -29.16 -2.38
CA SER A 236 8.62 -30.13 -2.72
C SER A 236 7.24 -29.48 -2.69
N ILE A 237 6.67 -29.25 -3.88
CA ILE A 237 5.41 -28.52 -4.04
C ILE A 237 4.25 -29.50 -4.05
N ARG A 238 3.24 -29.28 -3.18
CA ARG A 238 1.96 -29.99 -3.19
C ARG A 238 0.88 -29.03 -3.68
N TRP A 239 -0.02 -29.51 -4.53
CA TRP A 239 -1.12 -28.67 -5.03
C TRP A 239 -2.00 -28.07 -3.90
N ALA A 240 -2.21 -28.82 -2.81
CA ALA A 240 -2.93 -28.33 -1.64
C ALA A 240 -2.22 -27.13 -0.98
N ASP A 241 -0.88 -27.15 -0.92
CA ASP A 241 -0.09 -26.05 -0.34
C ASP A 241 -0.19 -24.80 -1.24
N LEU A 242 -0.13 -24.97 -2.57
CA LEU A 242 -0.31 -23.86 -3.50
C LEU A 242 -1.66 -23.17 -3.34
N ALA A 243 -2.74 -23.95 -3.28
CA ALA A 243 -4.08 -23.42 -3.11
C ALA A 243 -4.25 -22.69 -1.76
N ALA A 244 -3.71 -23.27 -0.68
CA ALA A 244 -3.80 -22.68 0.66
C ALA A 244 -2.96 -21.39 0.80
N LEU A 245 -1.78 -21.33 0.17
CA LEU A 245 -0.87 -20.19 0.25
C LEU A 245 -1.17 -19.08 -0.77
N ALA A 246 -1.95 -19.36 -1.83
CA ALA A 246 -2.22 -18.41 -2.90
C ALA A 246 -2.79 -17.06 -2.41
N PRO A 247 -3.78 -17.00 -1.50
CA PRO A 247 -4.28 -15.72 -0.99
C PRO A 247 -3.20 -14.91 -0.26
N ALA A 248 -2.38 -15.58 0.55
CA ALA A 248 -1.27 -14.93 1.26
C ALA A 248 -0.18 -14.45 0.29
N ALA A 249 0.12 -15.23 -0.76
CA ALA A 249 1.10 -14.86 -1.78
C ALA A 249 0.66 -13.60 -2.53
N VAL A 250 -0.64 -13.48 -2.88
CA VAL A 250 -1.20 -12.27 -3.51
C VAL A 250 -1.12 -11.09 -2.54
N ALA A 251 -1.51 -11.26 -1.28
CA ALA A 251 -1.45 -10.22 -0.28
C ALA A 251 0.00 -9.73 -0.04
N ILE A 252 0.96 -10.66 0.07
CA ILE A 252 2.39 -10.34 0.21
C ILE A 252 2.91 -9.61 -1.03
N ALA A 253 2.61 -10.10 -2.22
CA ALA A 253 3.05 -9.48 -3.47
C ALA A 253 2.53 -8.04 -3.59
N PHE A 254 1.26 -7.84 -3.26
CA PHE A 254 0.63 -6.54 -3.29
C PHE A 254 1.26 -5.58 -2.27
N LEU A 255 1.38 -6.02 -1.00
CA LEU A 255 1.96 -5.21 0.06
C LEU A 255 3.43 -4.87 -0.22
N ALA A 256 4.24 -5.88 -0.58
CA ALA A 256 5.66 -5.69 -0.88
C ALA A 256 5.88 -4.71 -2.05
N PHE A 257 5.00 -4.75 -3.06
CA PHE A 257 5.07 -3.83 -4.17
C PHE A 257 4.61 -2.43 -3.80
N SER A 258 3.49 -2.28 -3.10
CA SER A 258 2.95 -0.97 -2.70
C SER A 258 3.92 -0.21 -1.80
N ASP A 259 4.45 -0.87 -0.76
CA ASP A 259 5.49 -0.29 0.09
C ASP A 259 6.78 0.01 -0.69
N GLY A 260 7.18 -0.94 -1.53
CA GLY A 260 8.42 -0.83 -2.31
C GLY A 260 8.40 0.30 -3.30
N ILE A 261 7.30 0.50 -4.03
CA ILE A 261 7.18 1.57 -5.03
C ILE A 261 7.07 2.95 -4.36
N LEU A 262 6.29 3.06 -3.27
CA LEU A 262 6.17 4.31 -2.52
C LEU A 262 7.54 4.75 -1.97
N LEU A 263 8.29 3.81 -1.39
CA LEU A 263 9.63 4.04 -0.91
C LEU A 263 10.57 4.45 -2.05
N ALA A 264 10.51 3.75 -3.19
CA ALA A 264 11.33 4.03 -4.35
C ALA A 264 11.06 5.42 -4.93
N GLN A 265 9.80 5.84 -5.03
CA GLN A 265 9.37 7.16 -5.47
C GLN A 265 9.86 8.25 -4.51
N THR A 266 9.65 8.08 -3.20
CA THR A 266 10.09 9.04 -2.18
C THR A 266 11.59 9.34 -2.27
N PHE A 267 12.43 8.30 -2.39
CA PHE A 267 13.88 8.50 -2.51
C PHE A 267 14.31 8.96 -3.91
N ALA A 268 13.53 8.64 -4.94
CA ALA A 268 13.76 9.13 -6.29
C ALA A 268 13.51 10.64 -6.40
N GLU A 269 12.38 11.12 -5.88
CA GLU A 269 12.05 12.55 -5.79
C GLU A 269 13.12 13.32 -5.01
N LYS A 270 13.50 12.82 -3.82
CA LYS A 270 14.54 13.43 -2.99
C LYS A 270 15.89 13.55 -3.70
N ASN A 271 16.24 12.58 -4.54
CA ASN A 271 17.55 12.47 -5.19
C ASN A 271 17.54 12.81 -6.69
N GLY A 272 16.41 13.26 -7.25
CA GLY A 272 16.30 13.76 -8.61
C GLY A 272 16.47 12.69 -9.70
N TYR A 273 15.80 11.52 -9.56
CA TYR A 273 15.74 10.49 -10.60
C TYR A 273 14.35 9.86 -10.69
N GLU A 274 14.07 9.15 -11.78
CA GLU A 274 12.78 8.51 -12.01
C GLU A 274 12.83 7.01 -11.72
N VAL A 275 11.72 6.48 -11.20
CA VAL A 275 11.49 5.05 -10.98
C VAL A 275 10.45 4.53 -11.96
N ARG A 276 10.65 3.32 -12.41
CA ARG A 276 9.73 2.63 -13.33
C ARG A 276 8.99 1.52 -12.59
N PRO A 277 7.68 1.69 -12.27
CA PRO A 277 6.94 0.73 -11.44
C PRO A 277 7.02 -0.73 -11.92
N ASN A 278 6.88 -0.97 -13.22
CA ASN A 278 6.98 -2.33 -13.77
C ASN A 278 8.37 -2.95 -13.61
N ARG A 279 9.44 -2.17 -13.52
CA ARG A 279 10.78 -2.68 -13.21
C ARG A 279 10.91 -3.05 -11.74
N GLU A 280 10.26 -2.31 -10.86
CA GLU A 280 10.24 -2.63 -9.44
C GLU A 280 9.48 -3.93 -9.17
N LEU A 281 8.37 -4.19 -9.90
CA LEU A 281 7.69 -5.48 -9.87
C LEU A 281 8.62 -6.64 -10.29
N VAL A 282 9.39 -6.46 -11.38
CA VAL A 282 10.37 -7.48 -11.84
C VAL A 282 11.47 -7.65 -10.79
N ALA A 283 11.96 -6.58 -10.20
CA ALA A 283 13.03 -6.62 -9.21
C ALA A 283 12.60 -7.36 -7.94
N LEU A 284 11.45 -6.99 -7.38
CA LEU A 284 10.88 -7.66 -6.20
C LEU A 284 10.48 -9.11 -6.51
N GLY A 285 9.92 -9.36 -7.71
CA GLY A 285 9.59 -10.71 -8.16
C GLY A 285 10.82 -11.60 -8.24
N SER A 286 11.90 -11.10 -8.85
CA SER A 286 13.18 -11.83 -8.95
C SER A 286 13.82 -12.06 -7.58
N ALA A 287 13.73 -11.09 -6.67
CA ALA A 287 14.20 -11.21 -5.31
C ALA A 287 13.46 -12.32 -4.55
N ASN A 288 12.13 -12.39 -4.68
CA ASN A 288 11.30 -13.41 -4.05
C ASN A 288 11.52 -14.80 -4.65
N ILE A 289 11.66 -14.91 -5.99
CA ILE A 289 12.00 -16.20 -6.63
C ILE A 289 13.33 -16.72 -6.09
N LEU A 290 14.36 -15.87 -6.07
CA LEU A 290 15.68 -16.27 -5.61
C LEU A 290 15.69 -16.61 -4.11
N ALA A 291 14.93 -15.85 -3.29
CA ALA A 291 14.76 -16.14 -1.87
C ALA A 291 14.11 -17.53 -1.66
N GLY A 292 13.06 -17.85 -2.40
CA GLY A 292 12.42 -19.17 -2.32
C GLY A 292 13.34 -20.32 -2.76
N LEU A 293 14.14 -20.13 -3.81
CA LEU A 293 15.12 -21.12 -4.27
C LEU A 293 16.28 -21.32 -3.28
N TRP A 294 16.60 -20.35 -2.45
CA TRP A 294 17.61 -20.41 -1.40
C TRP A 294 17.05 -20.68 -0.01
N GLN A 295 15.88 -21.32 0.07
CA GLN A 295 15.23 -21.72 1.33
C GLN A 295 14.97 -20.54 2.29
N GLY A 296 14.82 -19.36 1.72
CA GLY A 296 14.39 -18.16 2.43
C GLY A 296 12.86 -18.06 2.53
N PHE A 297 12.40 -16.88 2.84
CA PHE A 297 10.99 -16.52 2.94
C PHE A 297 10.73 -15.20 2.18
N PRO A 298 9.46 -14.79 1.99
CA PRO A 298 9.13 -13.60 1.22
C PRO A 298 9.85 -12.34 1.69
N VAL A 299 10.23 -11.50 0.72
CA VAL A 299 11.02 -10.28 0.93
C VAL A 299 10.36 -9.07 0.30
N SER A 300 10.65 -7.88 0.83
CA SER A 300 10.20 -6.59 0.29
C SER A 300 11.28 -5.53 0.35
N ALA A 301 10.93 -4.28 0.02
CA ALA A 301 11.79 -3.13 0.25
C ALA A 301 11.85 -2.79 1.74
N SER A 302 12.98 -2.27 2.21
CA SER A 302 13.18 -1.92 3.61
C SER A 302 13.45 -0.42 3.77
N GLN A 303 12.54 0.27 4.44
CA GLN A 303 12.65 1.70 4.68
C GLN A 303 13.89 2.06 5.52
N SER A 304 14.15 1.32 6.61
CA SER A 304 15.28 1.59 7.52
C SER A 304 16.63 1.44 6.82
N ARG A 305 16.82 0.35 6.07
CA ARG A 305 18.06 0.09 5.33
C ARG A 305 18.24 1.07 4.18
N THR A 306 17.18 1.41 3.47
CA THR A 306 17.20 2.43 2.41
C THR A 306 17.58 3.81 2.95
N SER A 307 17.01 4.21 4.10
CA SER A 307 17.37 5.47 4.77
C SER A 307 18.84 5.52 5.20
N ILE A 308 19.41 4.38 5.62
CA ILE A 308 20.83 4.27 5.96
C ILE A 308 21.69 4.47 4.71
N VAL A 309 21.34 3.83 3.60
CA VAL A 309 22.09 3.99 2.34
C VAL A 309 22.04 5.43 1.85
N ASP A 310 20.89 6.06 1.88
CA ASP A 310 20.72 7.46 1.48
C ASP A 310 21.52 8.41 2.39
N SER A 311 21.42 8.25 3.72
CA SER A 311 22.13 9.09 4.69
C SER A 311 23.65 8.91 4.66
N ALA A 312 24.14 7.71 4.32
CA ALA A 312 25.54 7.43 4.08
C ALA A 312 26.06 7.96 2.73
N GLY A 313 25.17 8.52 1.91
CA GLY A 313 25.51 9.13 0.62
C GLY A 313 25.66 8.13 -0.51
N GLY A 314 25.05 6.93 -0.40
CA GLY A 314 24.96 5.94 -1.48
C GLY A 314 24.35 6.55 -2.74
N ARG A 315 24.79 6.12 -3.89
CA ARG A 315 24.39 6.70 -5.19
C ARG A 315 23.80 5.67 -6.15
N THR A 316 24.07 4.41 -5.93
CA THR A 316 23.66 3.36 -6.87
C THR A 316 23.34 2.03 -6.16
N GLN A 317 22.73 1.09 -6.91
CA GLN A 317 22.50 -0.28 -6.46
C GLN A 317 23.79 -1.08 -6.18
N LEU A 318 24.97 -0.52 -6.44
CA LEU A 318 26.23 -1.13 -6.00
C LEU A 318 26.30 -1.23 -4.48
N ALA A 319 25.68 -0.31 -3.73
CA ALA A 319 25.55 -0.42 -2.29
C ALA A 319 24.87 -1.74 -1.86
N GLN A 320 23.84 -2.18 -2.59
CA GLN A 320 23.18 -3.45 -2.31
C GLN A 320 24.04 -4.67 -2.71
N VAL A 321 24.85 -4.56 -3.75
CA VAL A 321 25.83 -5.60 -4.10
C VAL A 321 26.90 -5.72 -3.01
N ILE A 322 27.36 -4.61 -2.49
CA ILE A 322 28.35 -4.59 -1.37
C ILE A 322 27.72 -5.16 -0.10
N LEU A 323 26.46 -4.85 0.18
CA LEU A 323 25.69 -5.50 1.24
C LEU A 323 25.68 -7.02 1.05
N ALA A 324 25.38 -7.52 -0.17
CA ALA A 324 25.39 -8.93 -0.48
C ALA A 324 26.76 -9.58 -0.24
N LEU A 325 27.86 -8.93 -0.65
CA LEU A 325 29.21 -9.39 -0.38
C LEU A 325 29.53 -9.43 1.12
N GLY A 326 29.09 -8.42 1.88
CA GLY A 326 29.22 -8.39 3.34
C GLY A 326 28.46 -9.53 4.02
N LEU A 327 27.23 -9.82 3.56
CA LEU A 327 26.45 -10.97 4.05
C LEU A 327 27.12 -12.32 3.71
N LEU A 328 27.73 -12.44 2.52
CA LEU A 328 28.50 -13.64 2.16
C LEU A 328 29.70 -13.81 3.09
N LEU A 329 30.48 -12.78 3.34
CA LEU A 329 31.59 -12.85 4.28
C LEU A 329 31.11 -13.25 5.69
N PHE A 330 29.99 -12.69 6.12
CA PHE A 330 29.39 -13.04 7.41
C PHE A 330 28.98 -14.52 7.45
N LEU A 331 28.34 -15.04 6.40
CA LEU A 331 27.91 -16.44 6.29
C LEU A 331 29.08 -17.43 6.32
N PHE A 332 30.25 -17.05 5.81
CA PHE A 332 31.40 -17.93 5.81
C PHE A 332 32.23 -17.91 7.11
N PHE A 333 32.32 -16.74 7.75
CA PHE A 333 33.31 -16.54 8.82
C PHE A 333 32.71 -16.21 10.18
N LEU A 334 31.47 -15.66 10.26
CA LEU A 334 30.96 -15.03 11.48
C LEU A 334 29.67 -15.65 12.01
N THR A 335 29.18 -16.74 11.40
CA THR A 335 27.95 -17.41 11.85
C THR A 335 28.03 -17.96 13.27
N GLY A 336 29.25 -18.35 13.74
CA GLY A 336 29.47 -18.81 15.10
C GLY A 336 29.11 -17.77 16.19
N LEU A 337 29.16 -16.46 15.86
CA LEU A 337 28.73 -15.41 16.78
C LEU A 337 27.22 -15.44 17.04
N ILE A 338 26.41 -15.89 16.06
CA ILE A 338 24.96 -15.98 16.20
C ILE A 338 24.59 -17.06 17.22
N ALA A 339 25.37 -18.12 17.34
CA ALA A 339 25.13 -19.20 18.30
C ALA A 339 25.02 -18.71 19.75
N LEU A 340 25.79 -17.67 20.08
CA LEU A 340 25.81 -17.05 21.40
C LEU A 340 24.69 -16.02 21.63
N LEU A 341 23.87 -15.73 20.61
CA LEU A 341 22.85 -14.70 20.71
C LEU A 341 21.61 -15.21 21.47
N PRO A 342 21.19 -14.57 22.58
CA PRO A 342 19.99 -14.93 23.29
C PRO A 342 18.73 -14.59 22.47
N LYS A 343 17.76 -15.50 22.43
CA LYS A 343 16.48 -15.28 21.72
C LYS A 343 15.70 -14.09 22.25
N VAL A 344 15.83 -13.78 23.54
CA VAL A 344 15.22 -12.59 24.14
C VAL A 344 15.76 -11.28 23.54
N ALA A 345 17.03 -11.23 23.09
CA ALA A 345 17.58 -10.06 22.41
C ALA A 345 16.91 -9.83 21.05
N LEU A 346 16.62 -10.91 20.31
CA LEU A 346 15.84 -10.83 19.07
C LEU A 346 14.41 -10.36 19.33
N GLY A 347 13.78 -10.87 20.41
CA GLY A 347 12.46 -10.41 20.85
C GLY A 347 12.44 -8.92 21.20
N ALA A 348 13.46 -8.42 21.89
CA ALA A 348 13.61 -7.01 22.20
C ALA A 348 13.72 -6.13 20.92
N ILE A 349 14.51 -6.58 19.94
CA ILE A 349 14.64 -5.90 18.64
C ILE A 349 13.29 -5.85 17.93
N LEU A 350 12.55 -6.97 17.90
CA LEU A 350 11.24 -7.03 17.23
C LEU A 350 10.18 -6.16 17.90
N ILE A 351 10.16 -6.10 19.24
CA ILE A 351 9.25 -5.22 19.99
C ILE A 351 9.51 -3.75 19.66
N VAL A 352 10.77 -3.31 19.69
CA VAL A 352 11.09 -1.92 19.38
C VAL A 352 10.85 -1.59 17.91
N THR A 353 11.10 -2.54 17.00
CA THR A 353 10.73 -2.40 15.58
C THR A 353 9.21 -2.24 15.43
N ALA A 354 8.41 -3.08 16.10
CA ALA A 354 6.95 -3.00 16.07
C ALA A 354 6.42 -1.68 16.62
N ILE A 355 6.99 -1.18 17.73
CA ILE A 355 6.65 0.15 18.26
C ILE A 355 6.94 1.24 17.22
N GLY A 356 8.05 1.12 16.48
CA GLY A 356 8.40 2.04 15.40
C GLY A 356 7.48 1.98 14.18
N MET A 357 6.77 0.86 13.99
CA MET A 357 5.78 0.70 12.91
C MET A 357 4.39 1.24 13.26
N LEU A 358 4.13 1.59 14.54
CA LEU A 358 2.83 2.12 14.96
C LEU A 358 2.57 3.50 14.37
N GLU A 359 1.55 3.61 13.55
CA GLU A 359 1.12 4.81 12.84
C GLU A 359 -0.01 5.57 13.57
N VAL A 360 0.12 5.70 14.92
CA VAL A 360 -0.89 6.37 15.76
C VAL A 360 -1.06 7.85 15.39
N ALA A 361 0.03 8.54 15.03
CA ALA A 361 -0.03 9.94 14.63
C ALA A 361 -0.78 10.12 13.30
N SER A 362 -0.53 9.24 12.33
CA SER A 362 -1.21 9.21 11.05
C SER A 362 -2.70 8.88 11.21
N LEU A 363 -3.05 7.93 12.07
CA LEU A 363 -4.44 7.60 12.40
C LEU A 363 -5.18 8.80 13.02
N LYS A 364 -4.55 9.51 13.96
CA LYS A 364 -5.12 10.76 14.53
C LYS A 364 -5.26 11.86 13.49
N GLY A 365 -4.32 11.94 12.54
CA GLY A 365 -4.40 12.86 11.39
C GLY A 365 -5.61 12.56 10.51
N LEU A 366 -5.80 11.30 10.12
CA LEU A 366 -6.96 10.84 9.34
C LEU A 366 -8.28 11.18 10.06
N TYR A 367 -8.39 10.91 11.35
CA TYR A 367 -9.62 11.19 12.11
C TYR A 367 -10.03 12.67 12.09
N LYS A 368 -9.07 13.58 11.95
CA LYS A 368 -9.34 15.02 11.85
C LYS A 368 -9.77 15.45 10.45
N ILE A 369 -9.32 14.74 9.41
CA ILE A 369 -9.58 15.07 8.01
C ILE A 369 -10.85 14.37 7.54
N ASP A 370 -10.89 13.04 7.69
CA ASP A 370 -12.00 12.19 7.27
C ASP A 370 -12.24 11.06 8.28
N ARG A 371 -13.43 11.06 8.89
CA ARG A 371 -13.83 10.04 9.88
C ARG A 371 -14.12 8.69 9.25
N VAL A 372 -14.52 8.65 7.97
CA VAL A 372 -14.80 7.40 7.25
C VAL A 372 -13.49 6.67 6.98
N GLU A 373 -12.48 7.38 6.48
CA GLU A 373 -11.14 6.84 6.28
C GLU A 373 -10.50 6.34 7.59
N ALA A 374 -10.64 7.11 8.66
CA ALA A 374 -10.19 6.68 9.99
C ALA A 374 -10.93 5.43 10.46
N GLY A 375 -12.24 5.32 10.16
CA GLY A 375 -13.05 4.13 10.42
C GLY A 375 -12.57 2.90 9.65
N ILE A 376 -12.18 3.06 8.39
CA ILE A 376 -11.58 1.98 7.58
C ILE A 376 -10.26 1.52 8.21
N ALA A 377 -9.37 2.44 8.59
CA ALA A 377 -8.11 2.09 9.23
C ALA A 377 -8.31 1.32 10.54
N LEU A 378 -9.24 1.76 11.40
CA LEU A 378 -9.59 1.07 12.63
C LEU A 378 -10.23 -0.29 12.36
N GLY A 379 -11.10 -0.39 11.35
CA GLY A 379 -11.73 -1.64 10.94
C GLY A 379 -10.71 -2.68 10.48
N VAL A 380 -9.72 -2.28 9.69
CA VAL A 380 -8.61 -3.16 9.27
C VAL A 380 -7.76 -3.58 10.47
N THR A 381 -7.43 -2.64 11.38
CA THR A 381 -6.71 -2.97 12.62
C THR A 381 -7.48 -4.01 13.43
N ALA A 382 -8.77 -3.79 13.65
CA ALA A 382 -9.62 -4.73 14.40
C ALA A 382 -9.73 -6.10 13.71
N ALA A 383 -9.87 -6.12 12.38
CA ALA A 383 -9.92 -7.37 11.61
C ALA A 383 -8.63 -8.19 11.77
N ILE A 384 -7.46 -7.54 11.76
CA ILE A 384 -6.17 -8.20 11.99
C ILE A 384 -6.10 -8.81 13.40
N LEU A 385 -6.56 -8.07 14.40
CA LEU A 385 -6.53 -8.56 15.80
C LEU A 385 -7.53 -9.69 16.06
N LEU A 386 -8.69 -9.70 15.38
CA LEU A 386 -9.77 -10.66 15.58
C LEU A 386 -9.65 -11.92 14.70
N ALA A 387 -9.29 -11.74 13.43
CA ALA A 387 -9.30 -12.79 12.42
C ALA A 387 -7.88 -13.18 11.92
N GLY A 388 -6.85 -12.48 12.41
CA GLY A 388 -5.47 -12.70 12.00
C GLY A 388 -5.01 -11.80 10.85
N VAL A 389 -3.70 -11.82 10.58
CA VAL A 389 -3.05 -10.88 9.68
C VAL A 389 -3.48 -11.07 8.23
N VAL A 390 -3.53 -12.32 7.74
CA VAL A 390 -3.90 -12.61 6.34
C VAL A 390 -5.35 -12.21 6.03
N PRO A 391 -6.36 -12.65 6.80
CA PRO A 391 -7.74 -12.20 6.56
C PRO A 391 -7.90 -10.69 6.70
N GLY A 392 -7.21 -10.07 7.67
CA GLY A 392 -7.28 -8.63 7.89
C GLY A 392 -6.79 -7.80 6.70
N ILE A 393 -5.68 -8.20 6.07
CA ILE A 393 -5.16 -7.48 4.89
C ILE A 393 -6.03 -7.72 3.66
N ILE A 394 -6.56 -8.93 3.47
CA ILE A 394 -7.51 -9.22 2.39
C ILE A 394 -8.76 -8.36 2.53
N LEU A 395 -9.32 -8.25 3.75
CA LEU A 395 -10.45 -7.37 4.02
C LEU A 395 -10.10 -5.91 3.72
N GLY A 396 -8.90 -5.46 4.12
CA GLY A 396 -8.41 -4.11 3.82
C GLY A 396 -8.37 -3.82 2.32
N LEU A 397 -7.84 -4.76 1.52
CA LEU A 397 -7.82 -4.65 0.06
C LEU A 397 -9.23 -4.57 -0.53
N LEU A 398 -10.15 -5.40 -0.04
CA LEU A 398 -11.55 -5.36 -0.49
C LEU A 398 -12.22 -4.04 -0.11
N LEU A 399 -12.01 -3.54 1.11
CA LEU A 399 -12.55 -2.25 1.54
C LEU A 399 -11.99 -1.09 0.71
N SER A 400 -10.69 -1.11 0.37
CA SER A 400 -10.08 -0.12 -0.51
C SER A 400 -10.73 -0.13 -1.90
N LEU A 401 -10.93 -1.30 -2.48
CA LEU A 401 -11.60 -1.44 -3.78
C LEU A 401 -13.04 -0.94 -3.72
N VAL A 402 -13.78 -1.30 -2.67
CA VAL A 402 -15.17 -0.83 -2.46
C VAL A 402 -15.20 0.69 -2.32
N ALA A 403 -14.28 1.29 -1.57
CA ALA A 403 -14.20 2.74 -1.41
C ALA A 403 -14.03 3.45 -2.77
N VAL A 404 -13.09 3.00 -3.60
CA VAL A 404 -12.89 3.53 -4.96
C VAL A 404 -14.14 3.35 -5.82
N LEU A 405 -14.81 2.17 -5.75
CA LEU A 405 -16.03 1.94 -6.51
C LEU A 405 -17.18 2.85 -6.07
N VAL A 406 -17.31 3.12 -4.77
CA VAL A 406 -18.32 4.05 -4.24
C VAL A 406 -18.03 5.48 -4.71
N GLU A 407 -16.79 5.94 -4.65
CA GLU A 407 -16.38 7.26 -5.12
C GLU A 407 -16.66 7.44 -6.62
N VAL A 408 -16.27 6.48 -7.45
CA VAL A 408 -16.56 6.50 -8.89
C VAL A 408 -18.07 6.44 -9.19
N SER A 409 -18.84 5.74 -8.35
CA SER A 409 -20.29 5.56 -8.55
C SER A 409 -21.10 6.79 -8.15
N ARG A 410 -20.55 7.68 -7.32
CA ARG A 410 -21.21 8.91 -6.83
C ARG A 410 -20.28 10.09 -7.02
N PRO A 411 -20.08 10.49 -8.29
CA PRO A 411 -19.20 11.61 -8.59
C PRO A 411 -19.81 12.93 -8.11
N ASP A 412 -18.94 13.89 -7.87
CA ASP A 412 -19.35 15.25 -7.55
C ASP A 412 -20.09 15.88 -8.73
N ASP A 413 -21.17 16.60 -8.43
CA ASP A 413 -21.97 17.34 -9.38
C ASP A 413 -22.38 18.71 -8.81
N ALA A 414 -22.68 19.66 -9.67
CA ALA A 414 -23.16 20.96 -9.27
C ALA A 414 -24.28 21.49 -10.16
N VAL A 415 -25.21 22.22 -9.56
CA VAL A 415 -26.13 23.11 -10.26
C VAL A 415 -25.50 24.49 -10.31
N LEU A 416 -25.11 24.92 -11.50
CA LEU A 416 -24.48 26.23 -11.68
C LEU A 416 -25.51 27.35 -11.58
N ARG A 417 -25.16 28.41 -10.84
CA ARG A 417 -25.96 29.63 -10.68
C ARG A 417 -25.22 30.83 -11.25
N ARG A 418 -25.97 31.84 -11.66
CA ARG A 418 -25.41 33.08 -12.17
C ARG A 418 -24.94 33.94 -11.01
N LEU A 419 -23.65 34.25 -10.97
CA LEU A 419 -23.09 35.18 -10.00
C LEU A 419 -23.41 36.63 -10.44
N ARG A 420 -23.93 37.47 -9.53
CA ARG A 420 -24.27 38.87 -9.83
C ARG A 420 -23.07 39.74 -10.16
N SER A 421 -21.90 39.42 -9.62
CA SER A 421 -20.68 40.22 -9.79
C SER A 421 -20.12 40.21 -11.19
N ASP A 422 -20.16 39.08 -11.91
CA ASP A 422 -19.57 38.89 -13.23
C ASP A 422 -20.55 38.38 -14.31
N GLY A 423 -21.79 38.05 -13.90
CA GLY A 423 -22.85 37.58 -14.79
C GLY A 423 -22.59 36.16 -15.35
N LYS A 424 -21.58 35.42 -14.86
CA LYS A 424 -21.25 34.07 -15.31
C LYS A 424 -21.90 33.02 -14.40
N PHE A 425 -21.97 31.79 -14.93
CA PHE A 425 -22.45 30.63 -14.19
C PHE A 425 -21.31 29.96 -13.46
N HIS A 426 -21.43 29.84 -12.16
CA HIS A 426 -20.45 29.25 -11.27
C HIS A 426 -21.09 28.19 -10.37
N ASP A 427 -20.27 27.28 -9.86
CA ASP A 427 -20.59 26.45 -8.73
C ASP A 427 -20.48 27.33 -7.47
N CYS A 428 -21.63 27.81 -7.00
CA CYS A 428 -21.70 28.77 -5.92
C CYS A 428 -22.14 28.09 -4.62
N LEU A 429 -21.48 28.43 -3.50
CA LEU A 429 -21.94 28.07 -2.18
C LEU A 429 -23.27 28.81 -1.84
N GLU A 430 -24.05 28.28 -0.89
CA GLU A 430 -25.39 28.81 -0.56
C GLU A 430 -25.39 30.28 -0.13
N ASP A 431 -24.28 30.78 0.42
CA ASP A 431 -24.14 32.14 0.93
C ASP A 431 -23.69 33.20 -0.10
N GLU A 432 -23.41 32.78 -1.36
CA GLU A 432 -22.98 33.71 -2.40
C GLU A 432 -24.16 34.39 -3.08
N GLU A 433 -24.00 35.66 -3.49
CA GLU A 433 -25.00 36.43 -4.25
C GLU A 433 -25.20 35.85 -5.66
N ALA A 434 -25.78 34.67 -5.73
CA ALA A 434 -26.03 33.92 -6.96
C ALA A 434 -27.53 33.80 -7.25
N GLU A 435 -27.91 33.99 -8.51
CA GLU A 435 -29.29 33.91 -9.01
C GLU A 435 -29.53 32.68 -9.84
N SER A 436 -30.66 32.02 -9.61
CA SER A 436 -31.19 31.00 -10.54
C SER A 436 -32.01 31.70 -11.64
N VAL A 437 -31.80 31.32 -12.89
CA VAL A 437 -32.58 31.82 -14.01
C VAL A 437 -33.89 31.00 -14.10
N PRO A 438 -35.07 31.62 -13.98
CA PRO A 438 -36.32 30.89 -14.00
C PRO A 438 -36.54 30.06 -15.28
N GLY A 439 -36.77 28.77 -15.13
CA GLY A 439 -36.96 27.83 -16.23
C GLY A 439 -35.68 27.30 -16.87
N LEU A 440 -34.50 27.69 -16.38
CA LEU A 440 -33.20 27.21 -16.82
C LEU A 440 -32.50 26.43 -15.70
N LEU A 441 -32.10 25.20 -16.00
CA LEU A 441 -31.28 24.37 -15.14
C LEU A 441 -29.92 24.14 -15.82
N VAL A 442 -28.82 24.58 -15.20
CA VAL A 442 -27.47 24.36 -15.68
C VAL A 442 -26.80 23.36 -14.75
N TYR A 443 -26.45 22.20 -15.29
CA TYR A 443 -25.87 21.09 -14.52
C TYR A 443 -24.44 20.79 -14.99
N ARG A 444 -23.50 20.63 -14.08
CA ARG A 444 -22.12 20.22 -14.34
C ARG A 444 -21.83 18.93 -13.60
N LEU A 445 -21.25 17.96 -14.31
CA LEU A 445 -20.70 16.73 -13.73
C LEU A 445 -19.16 16.87 -13.71
N TYR A 446 -18.53 16.60 -12.58
CA TYR A 446 -17.07 16.67 -12.43
C TYR A 446 -16.37 15.32 -12.66
N ALA A 447 -16.91 14.46 -13.50
CA ALA A 447 -16.36 13.14 -13.78
C ALA A 447 -16.70 12.68 -15.21
N PRO A 448 -16.01 11.65 -15.74
CA PRO A 448 -16.48 10.91 -16.91
C PRO A 448 -17.84 10.28 -16.65
N LEU A 449 -18.68 10.18 -17.68
CA LEU A 449 -19.98 9.55 -17.59
C LEU A 449 -19.86 8.08 -18.02
N ILE A 450 -19.81 7.15 -17.05
CA ILE A 450 -19.55 5.74 -17.28
C ILE A 450 -20.66 4.86 -16.67
N PHE A 451 -20.69 3.57 -17.02
CA PHE A 451 -21.69 2.61 -16.53
C PHE A 451 -21.87 2.62 -15.02
N ALA A 452 -20.77 2.88 -14.27
CA ALA A 452 -20.76 2.86 -12.81
C ALA A 452 -21.56 4.02 -12.20
N ASN A 453 -21.53 5.23 -12.81
CA ASN A 453 -22.21 6.42 -12.29
C ASN A 453 -23.42 6.88 -13.10
N ALA A 454 -23.62 6.39 -14.32
CA ALA A 454 -24.68 6.83 -15.20
C ALA A 454 -26.07 6.77 -14.56
N ARG A 455 -26.36 5.72 -13.78
CA ARG A 455 -27.63 5.60 -13.06
C ARG A 455 -27.82 6.69 -12.01
N HIS A 456 -26.77 7.00 -11.29
CA HIS A 456 -26.77 8.06 -10.27
C HIS A 456 -27.01 9.42 -10.91
N VAL A 457 -26.26 9.75 -11.97
CA VAL A 457 -26.37 11.00 -12.72
C VAL A 457 -27.75 11.19 -13.32
N VAL A 458 -28.29 10.17 -14.00
CA VAL A 458 -29.64 10.21 -14.59
C VAL A 458 -30.71 10.44 -13.52
N ASN A 459 -30.65 9.73 -12.39
CA ASN A 459 -31.60 9.93 -11.29
C ASN A 459 -31.46 11.32 -10.67
N ARG A 460 -30.25 11.81 -10.52
CA ARG A 460 -29.98 13.15 -10.00
C ARG A 460 -30.58 14.23 -10.90
N LEU A 461 -30.40 14.12 -12.22
CA LEU A 461 -30.98 15.05 -13.19
C LEU A 461 -32.51 15.02 -13.15
N ARG A 462 -33.14 13.82 -13.03
CA ARG A 462 -34.61 13.70 -12.86
C ARG A 462 -35.07 14.43 -11.61
N THR A 463 -34.43 14.19 -10.47
CA THR A 463 -34.79 14.85 -9.21
C THR A 463 -34.66 16.38 -9.32
N LEU A 464 -33.55 16.88 -9.90
CA LEU A 464 -33.34 18.32 -10.06
C LEU A 464 -34.39 18.96 -10.97
N VAL A 465 -34.79 18.27 -12.04
CA VAL A 465 -35.85 18.74 -12.94
C VAL A 465 -37.21 18.71 -12.26
N ASP A 466 -37.53 17.67 -11.49
CA ASP A 466 -38.81 17.51 -10.83
C ASP A 466 -39.01 18.47 -9.65
N GLU A 467 -37.92 18.81 -8.93
CA GLU A 467 -37.96 19.72 -7.78
C GLU A 467 -37.82 21.20 -8.16
N ALA A 468 -37.48 21.51 -9.40
CA ALA A 468 -37.24 22.88 -9.84
C ALA A 468 -38.53 23.74 -9.83
N GLN A 469 -38.44 24.92 -9.23
CA GLN A 469 -39.48 25.95 -9.24
C GLN A 469 -38.93 27.28 -9.71
N PRO A 470 -39.46 27.85 -10.81
CA PRO A 470 -40.49 27.34 -11.70
C PRO A 470 -40.02 26.12 -12.51
N PRO A 471 -40.95 25.37 -13.18
CA PRO A 471 -40.63 24.19 -13.99
C PRO A 471 -39.54 24.48 -15.02
N VAL A 472 -38.64 23.52 -15.19
CA VAL A 472 -37.51 23.59 -16.14
C VAL A 472 -38.05 23.59 -17.57
N LYS A 473 -37.60 24.52 -18.41
CA LYS A 473 -37.81 24.56 -19.83
C LYS A 473 -36.56 24.10 -20.59
N TRP A 474 -35.41 24.54 -20.12
CA TRP A 474 -34.10 24.13 -20.66
C TRP A 474 -33.22 23.50 -19.60
N LEU A 475 -32.68 22.32 -19.90
CA LEU A 475 -31.60 21.68 -19.20
C LEU A 475 -30.30 21.85 -20.00
N VAL A 476 -29.36 22.60 -19.48
CA VAL A 476 -28.02 22.76 -20.08
C VAL A 476 -27.04 21.88 -19.31
N ILE A 477 -26.47 20.90 -20.01
CA ILE A 477 -25.38 20.08 -19.48
C ILE A 477 -24.07 20.77 -19.82
N ASP A 478 -23.36 21.22 -18.81
CA ASP A 478 -21.98 21.66 -18.93
C ASP A 478 -21.07 20.44 -18.97
N ALA A 479 -20.60 20.09 -20.14
CA ALA A 479 -19.82 18.90 -20.40
C ALA A 479 -18.30 19.12 -20.31
N GLN A 480 -17.82 20.28 -19.80
CA GLN A 480 -16.40 20.63 -19.79
C GLN A 480 -15.54 19.55 -19.12
N ALA A 481 -16.03 18.92 -18.05
CA ALA A 481 -15.32 17.87 -17.32
C ALA A 481 -15.67 16.45 -17.78
N ILE A 482 -16.64 16.28 -18.71
CA ILE A 482 -17.03 14.98 -19.26
C ILE A 482 -16.15 14.66 -20.46
N HIS A 483 -14.95 14.12 -20.22
CA HIS A 483 -14.00 13.81 -21.30
C HIS A 483 -14.09 12.40 -21.83
N ASP A 484 -14.91 11.54 -21.23
CA ASP A 484 -15.15 10.16 -21.68
C ASP A 484 -16.57 9.73 -21.33
N MET A 485 -17.13 8.83 -22.16
CA MET A 485 -18.44 8.23 -21.96
C MET A 485 -18.46 6.81 -22.52
N ASP A 486 -18.88 5.84 -21.73
CA ASP A 486 -19.04 4.49 -22.25
C ASP A 486 -20.42 4.25 -22.91
N VAL A 487 -20.53 3.16 -23.65
CA VAL A 487 -21.75 2.83 -24.41
C VAL A 487 -22.97 2.70 -23.48
N THR A 488 -22.83 2.10 -22.31
CA THR A 488 -23.92 1.90 -21.36
C THR A 488 -24.42 3.24 -20.79
N ALA A 489 -23.51 4.12 -20.46
CA ALA A 489 -23.83 5.46 -19.98
C ALA A 489 -24.52 6.28 -21.09
N GLY A 490 -23.99 6.21 -22.33
CA GLY A 490 -24.60 6.88 -23.49
C GLY A 490 -26.02 6.43 -23.77
N GLN A 491 -26.31 5.13 -23.69
CA GLN A 491 -27.67 4.61 -23.85
C GLN A 491 -28.61 5.14 -22.75
N ARG A 492 -28.19 5.15 -21.49
CA ARG A 492 -28.99 5.70 -20.38
C ARG A 492 -29.23 7.20 -20.51
N PHE A 493 -28.23 7.93 -20.99
CA PHE A 493 -28.35 9.35 -21.23
C PHE A 493 -29.30 9.64 -22.41
N ALA A 494 -29.29 8.81 -23.47
CA ALA A 494 -30.26 8.88 -24.57
C ALA A 494 -31.67 8.63 -24.12
N GLU A 495 -31.89 7.66 -23.22
CA GLU A 495 -33.20 7.40 -22.61
C GLU A 495 -33.70 8.62 -21.82
N LEU A 496 -32.87 9.22 -21.02
CA LEU A 496 -33.18 10.44 -20.27
C LEU A 496 -33.48 11.60 -21.21
N HIS A 497 -32.69 11.79 -22.27
CA HIS A 497 -32.92 12.84 -23.26
C HIS A 497 -34.32 12.73 -23.88
N ARG A 498 -34.71 11.54 -24.38
CA ARG A 498 -36.02 11.29 -24.94
C ARG A 498 -37.15 11.51 -23.92
N GLU A 499 -36.98 11.10 -22.69
CA GLU A 499 -37.91 11.33 -21.58
C GLU A 499 -38.14 12.84 -21.35
N LEU A 500 -37.06 13.63 -21.27
CA LEU A 500 -37.14 15.05 -21.02
C LEU A 500 -37.76 15.81 -22.21
N VAL A 501 -37.41 15.46 -23.44
CA VAL A 501 -38.01 16.03 -24.65
C VAL A 501 -39.49 15.73 -24.70
N ALA A 502 -39.94 14.50 -24.35
CA ALA A 502 -41.35 14.15 -24.27
C ALA A 502 -42.12 14.97 -23.21
N ARG A 503 -41.44 15.47 -22.20
CA ARG A 503 -41.99 16.38 -21.17
C ARG A 503 -41.94 17.85 -21.59
N GLY A 504 -41.47 18.17 -22.80
CA GLY A 504 -41.34 19.55 -23.30
C GLY A 504 -40.13 20.30 -22.75
N ILE A 505 -39.07 19.58 -22.30
CA ILE A 505 -37.83 20.13 -21.78
C ILE A 505 -36.75 19.99 -22.85
N ASP A 506 -36.20 21.08 -23.30
CA ASP A 506 -35.09 21.08 -24.24
C ASP A 506 -33.76 20.76 -23.53
N VAL A 507 -33.02 19.76 -24.01
CA VAL A 507 -31.71 19.40 -23.48
C VAL A 507 -30.62 19.97 -24.38
N LYS A 508 -29.77 20.83 -23.82
CA LYS A 508 -28.66 21.46 -24.51
C LYS A 508 -27.33 21.01 -23.90
N ILE A 509 -26.29 20.91 -24.72
CA ILE A 509 -24.96 20.54 -24.28
C ILE A 509 -24.00 21.70 -24.54
N ALA A 510 -23.30 22.15 -23.51
CA ALA A 510 -22.32 23.24 -23.58
C ALA A 510 -20.92 22.72 -23.25
N ASP A 511 -19.89 23.40 -23.79
CA ASP A 511 -18.48 23.14 -23.52
C ASP A 511 -18.05 21.67 -23.74
N ALA A 512 -18.71 20.94 -24.67
CA ALA A 512 -18.46 19.52 -24.90
C ALA A 512 -17.07 19.28 -25.54
N PRO A 513 -16.15 18.56 -24.85
CA PRO A 513 -14.87 18.19 -25.41
C PRO A 513 -15.02 17.26 -26.61
N ARG A 514 -14.02 17.30 -27.53
CA ARG A 514 -14.05 16.46 -28.73
C ARG A 514 -14.26 14.96 -28.45
N PRO A 515 -13.57 14.33 -27.48
CA PRO A 515 -13.79 12.91 -27.17
C PRO A 515 -15.24 12.61 -26.80
N PHE A 516 -15.85 13.43 -25.94
CA PHE A 516 -17.23 13.24 -25.52
C PHE A 516 -18.22 13.36 -26.71
N ARG A 517 -18.00 14.31 -27.62
CA ARG A 517 -18.82 14.44 -28.85
C ARG A 517 -18.70 13.23 -29.78
N GLU A 518 -17.49 12.65 -29.89
CA GLU A 518 -17.26 11.43 -30.67
C GLU A 518 -18.02 10.22 -30.07
N GLU A 519 -18.06 10.10 -28.74
CA GLU A 519 -18.83 9.05 -28.08
C GLU A 519 -20.35 9.24 -28.21
N LEU A 520 -20.86 10.48 -28.08
CA LEU A 520 -22.26 10.80 -28.35
C LEU A 520 -22.69 10.43 -29.78
N ALA A 521 -21.79 10.66 -30.75
CA ALA A 521 -22.05 10.28 -32.15
C ALA A 521 -22.11 8.76 -32.34
N LYS A 522 -21.26 7.98 -31.66
CA LYS A 522 -21.27 6.51 -31.73
C LYS A 522 -22.58 5.88 -31.22
N VAL A 523 -23.21 6.50 -30.23
CA VAL A 523 -24.50 6.04 -29.69
C VAL A 523 -25.71 6.66 -30.40
N GLY A 524 -25.49 7.43 -31.47
CA GLY A 524 -26.55 8.08 -32.26
C GLY A 524 -27.17 9.32 -31.61
N LEU A 525 -26.72 9.72 -30.44
CA LEU A 525 -27.33 10.80 -29.65
C LEU A 525 -26.98 12.20 -30.23
N SER A 526 -25.86 12.35 -30.95
CA SER A 526 -25.52 13.59 -31.63
C SER A 526 -26.54 13.99 -32.70
N GLU A 527 -27.19 13.01 -33.37
CA GLU A 527 -28.23 13.24 -34.36
C GLU A 527 -29.56 13.55 -33.68
N GLU A 528 -29.89 12.88 -32.56
CA GLU A 528 -31.12 13.11 -31.78
C GLU A 528 -31.11 14.51 -31.12
N ILE A 529 -29.99 14.96 -30.57
CA ILE A 529 -29.84 16.28 -29.94
C ILE A 529 -29.82 17.38 -31.02
N GLY A 530 -29.24 17.08 -32.18
CA GLY A 530 -29.10 18.06 -33.27
C GLY A 530 -27.94 19.04 -33.09
N GLY A 531 -27.35 19.49 -34.19
CA GLY A 531 -26.19 20.38 -34.17
C GLY A 531 -26.45 21.76 -33.55
N ALA A 532 -27.70 22.24 -33.57
CA ALA A 532 -28.11 23.53 -33.01
C ALA A 532 -28.12 23.52 -31.46
N ASP A 533 -28.12 22.36 -30.84
CA ASP A 533 -28.23 22.20 -29.39
C ASP A 533 -26.87 22.00 -28.72
N PHE A 534 -25.78 22.02 -29.52
CA PHE A 534 -24.40 22.06 -29.02
C PHE A 534 -23.86 23.49 -28.99
N TYR A 535 -23.58 23.96 -27.80
CA TYR A 535 -23.07 25.31 -27.56
C TYR A 535 -21.57 25.29 -27.25
N VAL A 536 -20.88 26.34 -27.71
CA VAL A 536 -19.44 26.52 -27.45
C VAL A 536 -19.20 26.81 -25.97
N SER A 537 -20.19 27.38 -25.27
CA SER A 537 -20.08 27.69 -23.85
C SER A 537 -21.45 27.76 -23.16
N VAL A 538 -21.46 27.53 -21.85
CA VAL A 538 -22.64 27.75 -21.00
C VAL A 538 -23.19 29.15 -21.18
N LYS A 539 -22.31 30.17 -21.28
CA LYS A 539 -22.73 31.56 -21.48
C LYS A 539 -23.55 31.73 -22.76
N GLN A 540 -23.15 31.11 -23.86
CA GLN A 540 -23.89 31.20 -25.11
C GLN A 540 -25.26 30.53 -25.01
N ALA A 541 -25.33 29.33 -24.46
CA ALA A 541 -26.58 28.62 -24.25
C ALA A 541 -27.57 29.45 -23.39
N THR A 542 -27.09 30.04 -22.32
CA THR A 542 -27.93 30.83 -21.40
C THR A 542 -28.39 32.13 -22.01
N GLN A 543 -27.57 32.81 -22.85
CA GLN A 543 -27.98 34.00 -23.60
C GLN A 543 -29.06 33.68 -24.64
N ASP A 544 -28.97 32.55 -25.30
CA ASP A 544 -29.98 32.15 -26.29
C ASP A 544 -31.31 31.79 -25.59
N PHE A 545 -31.27 31.12 -24.43
CA PHE A 545 -32.46 30.90 -23.61
C PHE A 545 -33.16 32.23 -23.27
N GLU A 546 -32.40 33.22 -22.78
CA GLU A 546 -32.95 34.52 -22.38
C GLU A 546 -33.57 35.25 -23.58
N ARG A 547 -32.93 35.20 -24.77
CA ARG A 547 -33.49 35.76 -26.01
C ARG A 547 -34.81 35.10 -26.39
N GLN A 548 -34.91 33.75 -26.29
CA GLN A 548 -36.15 33.06 -26.61
C GLN A 548 -37.27 33.36 -25.61
N VAL A 549 -36.96 33.46 -24.32
CA VAL A 549 -37.91 33.89 -23.29
C VAL A 549 -38.36 35.33 -23.47
N ALA A 550 -37.50 36.23 -23.91
CA ALA A 550 -37.84 37.61 -24.21
C ALA A 550 -38.76 37.71 -25.47
N ALA A 551 -38.39 37.02 -26.55
CA ALA A 551 -39.21 36.97 -27.76
C ALA A 551 -40.61 36.37 -27.51
N ALA A 552 -40.75 35.32 -26.69
CA ALA A 552 -42.02 34.74 -26.33
C ALA A 552 -42.90 35.66 -25.45
N LYS A 553 -42.31 36.68 -24.80
CA LYS A 553 -43.05 37.70 -24.03
C LYS A 553 -43.50 38.87 -24.92
N GLU A 554 -42.81 39.11 -26.06
CA GLU A 554 -43.09 40.20 -27.01
C GLU A 554 -44.11 39.84 -28.08
N GLU A 555 -44.49 38.54 -28.26
CA GLU A 555 -45.62 38.17 -29.12
C GLU A 555 -46.93 38.38 -28.34
N PRO A 556 -47.67 39.51 -28.55
CA PRO A 556 -48.93 39.73 -27.88
C PRO A 556 -50.06 39.11 -28.70
N GLY A 557 -50.68 38.09 -28.14
CA GLY A 557 -52.04 37.79 -28.52
C GLY A 557 -52.31 36.55 -29.34
N SER A 558 -52.52 35.46 -28.65
CA SER A 558 -53.69 34.62 -28.95
C SER A 558 -54.50 34.48 -27.67
N ALA A 559 -55.48 35.36 -27.48
CA ALA A 559 -56.53 35.19 -26.51
C ALA A 559 -57.31 33.89 -26.85
N PRO A 560 -57.69 33.07 -25.86
CA PRO A 560 -58.57 31.92 -26.11
C PRO A 560 -59.98 32.45 -26.42
N VAL A 561 -60.48 32.02 -27.57
CA VAL A 561 -61.92 32.05 -27.89
C VAL A 561 -62.61 30.87 -27.22
#